data_3b4d7857361f45c9cd9887186a766e2e
#
_entry.id   3b4d7857361f45c9cd9887186a766e2e
#
_cell.length_a   1.000
_cell.length_b   1.000
_cell.length_c   1.000
_cell.angle_alpha   90.00
_cell.angle_beta   90.00
_cell.angle_gamma   90.00
#
_symmetry.space_group_name_H-M   'P 1'
#
loop_
_entity.id
_entity.type
_entity.pdbx_description
1 polymer ?
#
loop_
_entity_poly.entity_id
_entity_poly.type
_entity_poly.pdbx_seq_one_letter_code
_entity_poly.pdbx_strand_id
1 'polypeptide(L)'
;MKKHLLLSFVCLNTALAQQAAPALAPVAQNISVTTTIEPLPLAESDRSVNVLSPRDQPLVTDSVVDLLRQDPSLNLQARSANGVQADLSLRGTTFEQSLILLNGLRINDPETGHLNLDIPVPLDAITRIDILHGSGSTFYGSDAIGGAVNLLTQPPAPGLSIIASAGGGSYGSIEQHLRAAYTNGPVAEQLTGSRETSDGFILDRNYSSNALASETWLTLKPGTTDILLAASDRPYGANLFYGPYDSWERTKGWSASIQQQLGKKTAASFGYRRHSDLFVLFADQPAIYENNHVTTSYEGALRRADTIASNTTLSYGLEADGDTIHSNSLGEHARNQGAGYANLNLRALRRFSLSVGAREEILSSNGSVFSPSVAAAYTLTHTIRLRASAGHGFRLPTFVDLYYADPTTIGNPNLKPESSWSYEAGLDWTPSNGRLTLTATAFRLQQKDTIDYSKLALATPALTFAEPYQAVNIQNLSITGAEATARLRLTTNQQLQFSYTAAHAASPPPNLISEYAYNYAAQNALFAWSGTLPGTLPGALLGALGHQLSAHTQLNIVQRTQHTAYPLWDVSLSRNTGRLRPYLRVLNLSNTGYQEIPQVPLQGRTILAGTEFNWSRPAH
;
A
#
# COMPACT_ATOMS: atom_id res chain seq x y z
N MET A 1 -48.95 23.84 -65.74
CA MET A 1 -47.57 23.25 -65.77
C MET A 1 -47.02 23.31 -64.36
N LYS A 2 -47.07 22.21 -63.61
CA LYS A 2 -46.56 22.10 -62.25
C LYS A 2 -45.26 21.30 -62.31
N LYS A 3 -44.12 21.89 -61.88
CA LYS A 3 -42.84 21.25 -61.76
C LYS A 3 -42.71 20.69 -60.33
N HIS A 4 -42.57 19.39 -60.18
CA HIS A 4 -42.25 18.72 -58.92
C HIS A 4 -40.74 18.71 -58.75
N LEU A 5 -40.26 19.25 -57.58
CA LEU A 5 -38.87 19.18 -57.14
C LEU A 5 -38.74 17.96 -56.21
N LEU A 6 -38.02 16.92 -56.65
CA LEU A 6 -37.65 15.76 -55.81
C LEU A 6 -36.40 16.14 -55.00
N LEU A 7 -36.50 16.16 -53.67
CA LEU A 7 -35.38 16.28 -52.74
C LEU A 7 -34.92 14.87 -52.37
N SER A 8 -33.75 14.47 -52.89
CA SER A 8 -33.10 13.19 -52.51
C SER A 8 -32.36 13.37 -51.18
N PHE A 9 -32.84 12.75 -50.12
CA PHE A 9 -32.12 12.62 -48.83
C PHE A 9 -31.05 11.52 -48.96
N VAL A 10 -29.78 11.90 -48.99
CA VAL A 10 -28.67 10.99 -48.85
C VAL A 10 -28.46 10.73 -47.35
N CYS A 11 -28.87 9.54 -46.88
CA CYS A 11 -28.52 9.06 -45.54
C CYS A 11 -27.05 8.64 -45.51
N LEU A 12 -26.20 9.50 -44.98
CA LEU A 12 -24.82 9.11 -44.59
C LEU A 12 -24.91 8.28 -43.31
N ASN A 13 -24.88 6.96 -43.45
CA ASN A 13 -24.64 6.05 -42.33
C ASN A 13 -23.16 6.17 -41.90
N THR A 14 -22.84 7.03 -40.97
CA THR A 14 -21.58 6.96 -40.23
C THR A 14 -21.67 5.81 -39.25
N ALA A 15 -21.08 4.68 -39.59
CA ALA A 15 -20.81 3.59 -38.67
C ALA A 15 -19.84 4.12 -37.59
N LEU A 16 -20.39 4.60 -36.47
CA LEU A 16 -19.62 4.79 -35.26
C LEU A 16 -19.19 3.39 -34.80
N ALA A 17 -17.92 3.07 -35.00
CA ALA A 17 -17.32 1.89 -34.38
C ALA A 17 -17.50 2.01 -32.88
N GLN A 18 -18.41 1.24 -32.34
CA GLN A 18 -18.69 1.13 -30.92
C GLN A 18 -17.46 0.47 -30.28
N GLN A 19 -16.55 1.26 -29.73
CA GLN A 19 -15.49 0.73 -28.87
C GLN A 19 -16.19 0.08 -27.69
N ALA A 20 -16.14 -1.24 -27.62
CA ALA A 20 -16.62 -1.99 -26.47
C ALA A 20 -15.90 -1.48 -25.21
N ALA A 21 -16.65 -1.25 -24.14
CA ALA A 21 -16.06 -0.94 -22.83
C ALA A 21 -15.01 -2.01 -22.49
N PRO A 22 -13.86 -1.65 -21.93
CA PRO A 22 -12.85 -2.64 -21.57
C PRO A 22 -13.50 -3.68 -20.65
N ALA A 23 -13.42 -4.95 -21.05
CA ALA A 23 -13.89 -6.04 -20.23
C ALA A 23 -13.07 -6.07 -18.95
N LEU A 24 -13.72 -6.25 -17.78
CA LEU A 24 -13.02 -6.53 -16.54
C LEU A 24 -12.06 -7.69 -16.77
N ALA A 25 -10.83 -7.52 -16.30
CA ALA A 25 -9.79 -8.51 -16.47
C ALA A 25 -10.24 -9.91 -15.96
N PRO A 26 -9.82 -11.00 -16.61
CA PRO A 26 -10.15 -12.35 -16.13
C PRO A 26 -9.73 -12.54 -14.68
N VAL A 27 -10.55 -13.22 -13.86
CA VAL A 27 -10.24 -13.52 -12.44
C VAL A 27 -8.95 -14.34 -12.29
N ALA A 28 -8.54 -15.08 -13.32
CA ALA A 28 -7.24 -15.74 -13.41
C ALA A 28 -6.34 -14.93 -14.36
N GLN A 29 -5.73 -13.87 -13.89
CA GLN A 29 -4.71 -13.15 -14.66
C GLN A 29 -3.35 -13.84 -14.49
N ASN A 30 -2.56 -13.88 -15.56
CA ASN A 30 -1.13 -14.15 -15.50
C ASN A 30 -0.39 -12.91 -14.97
N ILE A 31 -0.73 -12.50 -13.76
CA ILE A 31 -0.05 -11.42 -13.06
C ILE A 31 1.21 -12.02 -12.44
N SER A 32 2.37 -11.53 -12.84
CA SER A 32 3.62 -11.85 -12.16
C SER A 32 3.75 -10.98 -10.91
N VAL A 33 3.91 -11.59 -9.74
CA VAL A 33 4.06 -10.89 -8.47
C VAL A 33 5.52 -10.86 -8.05
N THR A 34 5.94 -9.73 -7.49
CA THR A 34 7.31 -9.52 -7.00
C THR A 34 7.42 -9.88 -5.51
N THR A 35 6.90 -11.04 -5.15
CA THR A 35 6.96 -11.56 -3.78
C THR A 35 8.18 -12.44 -3.51
N THR A 36 8.99 -12.62 -4.52
CA THR A 36 10.28 -13.28 -4.53
C THR A 36 11.24 -12.43 -5.38
N ILE A 37 12.53 -12.73 -5.32
CA ILE A 37 13.57 -12.06 -6.10
C ILE A 37 13.30 -12.09 -7.62
N GLU A 38 12.62 -13.12 -8.10
CA GLU A 38 12.08 -13.20 -9.46
C GLU A 38 10.57 -13.04 -9.46
N PRO A 39 10.01 -12.26 -10.39
CA PRO A 39 8.57 -12.22 -10.59
C PRO A 39 8.02 -13.60 -10.93
N LEU A 40 7.00 -14.05 -10.20
CA LEU A 40 6.31 -15.31 -10.43
C LEU A 40 4.85 -15.04 -10.81
N PRO A 41 4.22 -15.87 -11.66
CA PRO A 41 2.77 -15.82 -11.83
C PRO A 41 2.07 -15.96 -10.46
N LEU A 42 1.07 -15.11 -10.19
CA LEU A 42 0.33 -15.12 -8.91
C LEU A 42 -0.22 -16.52 -8.59
N ALA A 43 -0.71 -17.24 -9.59
CA ALA A 43 -1.21 -18.60 -9.47
C ALA A 43 -0.13 -19.63 -9.05
N GLU A 44 1.15 -19.28 -9.17
CA GLU A 44 2.28 -20.13 -8.80
C GLU A 44 2.93 -19.73 -7.48
N SER A 45 2.47 -18.63 -6.86
CA SER A 45 2.98 -18.22 -5.54
C SER A 45 2.66 -19.28 -4.49
N ASP A 46 3.66 -19.73 -3.73
CA ASP A 46 3.50 -20.67 -2.63
C ASP A 46 3.13 -19.95 -1.31
N ARG A 47 3.01 -18.63 -1.35
CA ARG A 47 2.72 -17.75 -0.21
C ARG A 47 1.40 -17.00 -0.42
N SER A 48 0.85 -16.44 0.64
CA SER A 48 -0.32 -15.56 0.58
C SER A 48 0.06 -14.21 -0.03
N VAL A 49 -0.55 -13.89 -1.16
CA VAL A 49 -0.30 -12.65 -1.89
C VAL A 49 -1.61 -12.07 -2.38
N ASN A 50 -1.83 -10.79 -2.12
CA ASN A 50 -2.91 -10.02 -2.74
C ASN A 50 -2.33 -9.00 -3.72
N VAL A 51 -3.11 -8.68 -4.73
CA VAL A 51 -2.76 -7.69 -5.75
C VAL A 51 -3.89 -6.68 -5.87
N LEU A 52 -3.54 -5.39 -5.77
CA LEU A 52 -4.43 -4.28 -6.04
C LEU A 52 -3.94 -3.52 -7.27
N SER A 53 -4.86 -3.08 -8.11
CA SER A 53 -4.56 -2.33 -9.33
C SER A 53 -5.42 -1.06 -9.39
N PRO A 54 -4.83 0.13 -9.32
CA PRO A 54 -5.58 1.38 -9.51
C PRO A 54 -6.28 1.45 -10.87
N ARG A 55 -5.71 0.78 -11.87
CA ARG A 55 -6.23 0.79 -13.26
C ARG A 55 -7.48 -0.05 -13.46
N ASP A 56 -7.73 -1.03 -12.57
CA ASP A 56 -8.93 -1.88 -12.67
C ASP A 56 -10.19 -1.11 -12.26
N GLN A 57 -10.03 -0.08 -11.43
CA GLN A 57 -11.10 0.76 -10.93
C GLN A 57 -10.68 2.24 -10.94
N PRO A 58 -10.50 2.83 -12.13
CA PRO A 58 -10.06 4.21 -12.25
C PRO A 58 -11.12 5.16 -11.64
N LEU A 59 -10.67 6.26 -11.06
CA LEU A 59 -11.51 7.31 -10.46
C LEU A 59 -12.32 6.88 -9.22
N VAL A 60 -11.96 5.74 -8.60
CA VAL A 60 -12.59 5.26 -7.36
C VAL A 60 -11.88 5.80 -6.13
N THR A 61 -10.55 5.88 -6.17
CA THR A 61 -9.71 6.34 -5.06
C THR A 61 -8.70 7.38 -5.54
N ASP A 62 -8.24 8.24 -4.64
CA ASP A 62 -7.27 9.29 -4.93
C ASP A 62 -5.91 9.01 -4.31
N SER A 63 -5.89 8.30 -3.18
CA SER A 63 -4.66 8.04 -2.45
C SER A 63 -4.32 6.55 -2.44
N VAL A 64 -3.04 6.25 -2.24
CA VAL A 64 -2.57 4.88 -2.00
C VAL A 64 -3.23 4.30 -0.74
N VAL A 65 -3.43 5.10 0.30
CA VAL A 65 -4.05 4.68 1.56
C VAL A 65 -5.48 4.20 1.34
N ASP A 66 -6.27 4.93 0.55
CA ASP A 66 -7.67 4.53 0.26
C ASP A 66 -7.73 3.28 -0.62
N LEU A 67 -6.78 3.12 -1.55
CA LEU A 67 -6.67 1.91 -2.34
C LEU A 67 -6.32 0.69 -1.46
N LEU A 68 -5.43 0.85 -0.50
CA LEU A 68 -5.06 -0.22 0.44
C LEU A 68 -6.23 -0.68 1.32
N ARG A 69 -7.24 0.17 1.59
CA ARG A 69 -8.48 -0.22 2.31
C ARG A 69 -9.31 -1.28 1.59
N GLN A 70 -9.03 -1.57 0.33
CA GLN A 70 -9.67 -2.66 -0.41
C GLN A 70 -9.17 -4.06 -0.01
N ASP A 71 -8.14 -4.13 0.83
CA ASP A 71 -7.65 -5.38 1.41
C ASP A 71 -7.90 -5.41 2.92
N PRO A 72 -8.86 -6.22 3.42
CA PRO A 72 -9.19 -6.29 4.84
C PRO A 72 -8.10 -6.88 5.74
N SER A 73 -7.07 -7.49 5.19
CA SER A 73 -5.91 -7.95 5.96
C SER A 73 -5.00 -6.80 6.40
N LEU A 74 -5.14 -5.64 5.74
CA LEU A 74 -4.46 -4.41 6.10
C LEU A 74 -5.29 -3.64 7.13
N ASN A 75 -4.66 -3.29 8.22
CA ASN A 75 -5.22 -2.41 9.22
C ASN A 75 -4.61 -1.01 9.04
N LEU A 76 -5.43 -0.08 8.58
CA LEU A 76 -5.06 1.32 8.43
C LEU A 76 -5.56 2.11 9.63
N GLN A 77 -4.73 2.98 10.13
CA GLN A 77 -5.03 3.90 11.23
C GLN A 77 -4.71 5.32 10.78
N ALA A 78 -5.66 5.92 10.09
CA ALA A 78 -5.52 7.28 9.58
C ALA A 78 -5.77 8.31 10.69
N ARG A 79 -5.02 9.40 10.64
CA ARG A 79 -5.26 10.59 11.46
C ARG A 79 -6.04 11.66 10.71
N SER A 80 -6.00 11.65 9.39
CA SER A 80 -6.74 12.57 8.51
C SER A 80 -7.16 11.91 7.20
N ALA A 81 -7.83 12.69 6.34
CA ALA A 81 -8.25 12.27 5.01
C ALA A 81 -7.07 12.05 4.05
N ASN A 82 -7.34 11.39 2.92
CA ASN A 82 -6.44 11.24 1.76
C ASN A 82 -5.03 10.77 2.10
N GLY A 83 -4.87 10.00 3.18
CA GLY A 83 -3.58 9.48 3.58
C GLY A 83 -2.56 10.55 3.97
N VAL A 84 -3.01 11.70 4.44
CA VAL A 84 -2.13 12.78 4.96
C VAL A 84 -1.17 12.23 6.01
N GLN A 85 -1.68 11.46 6.95
CA GLN A 85 -0.90 10.62 7.85
C GLN A 85 -1.71 9.38 8.20
N ALA A 86 -1.14 8.21 7.96
CA ALA A 86 -1.78 6.93 8.27
C ALA A 86 -0.74 5.87 8.61
N ASP A 87 -1.04 5.06 9.60
CA ASP A 87 -0.26 3.90 9.99
C ASP A 87 -0.80 2.65 9.29
N LEU A 88 0.08 1.79 8.79
CA LEU A 88 -0.28 0.54 8.13
C LEU A 88 0.27 -0.65 8.90
N SER A 89 -0.59 -1.58 9.26
CA SER A 89 -0.17 -2.87 9.79
C SER A 89 -0.88 -4.05 9.10
N LEU A 90 -0.25 -5.21 9.12
CA LEU A 90 -0.76 -6.44 8.51
C LEU A 90 -1.12 -7.45 9.61
N ARG A 91 -2.32 -8.04 9.52
CA ARG A 91 -2.72 -9.19 10.35
C ARG A 91 -2.57 -8.98 11.86
N GLY A 92 -2.74 -7.75 12.34
CA GLY A 92 -2.67 -7.40 13.77
C GLY A 92 -1.26 -7.15 14.31
N THR A 93 -0.25 -7.03 13.46
CA THR A 93 1.09 -6.54 13.84
C THR A 93 1.06 -5.04 14.14
N THR A 94 2.17 -4.46 14.61
CA THR A 94 2.32 -3.01 14.71
C THR A 94 2.61 -2.40 13.33
N PHE A 95 2.43 -1.09 13.19
CA PHE A 95 2.64 -0.38 11.92
C PHE A 95 4.12 -0.37 11.49
N GLU A 96 5.05 -0.46 12.40
CA GLU A 96 6.49 -0.54 12.10
C GLU A 96 6.94 -1.91 11.61
N GLN A 97 6.08 -2.95 11.76
CA GLN A 97 6.34 -4.33 11.34
C GLN A 97 5.86 -4.62 9.90
N SER A 98 5.58 -3.54 9.14
CA SER A 98 5.10 -3.60 7.75
C SER A 98 6.08 -2.89 6.84
N LEU A 99 6.67 -3.62 5.90
CA LEU A 99 7.63 -3.05 4.95
C LEU A 99 6.90 -2.45 3.75
N ILE A 100 7.24 -1.22 3.41
CA ILE A 100 6.75 -0.53 2.22
C ILE A 100 7.90 -0.42 1.22
N LEU A 101 7.62 -0.81 -0.03
CA LEU A 101 8.58 -0.80 -1.12
C LEU A 101 8.04 0.01 -2.31
N LEU A 102 8.92 0.67 -3.02
CA LEU A 102 8.68 1.28 -4.33
C LEU A 102 9.60 0.61 -5.35
N ASN A 103 9.01 -0.12 -6.30
CA ASN A 103 9.75 -0.93 -7.28
C ASN A 103 10.78 -1.89 -6.63
N GLY A 104 10.46 -2.42 -5.44
CA GLY A 104 11.32 -3.34 -4.70
C GLY A 104 12.45 -2.69 -3.90
N LEU A 105 12.50 -1.36 -3.80
CA LEU A 105 13.40 -0.61 -2.92
C LEU A 105 12.63 -0.11 -1.69
N ARG A 106 13.25 -0.17 -0.53
CA ARG A 106 12.66 0.25 0.74
C ARG A 106 12.37 1.75 0.76
N ILE A 107 11.19 2.12 1.25
CA ILE A 107 10.81 3.51 1.51
C ILE A 107 10.32 3.77 2.94
N ASN A 108 10.42 2.78 3.84
CA ASN A 108 10.16 2.99 5.27
C ASN A 108 11.02 4.12 5.82
N ASP A 109 10.44 4.91 6.74
CA ASP A 109 11.17 5.99 7.38
C ASP A 109 11.93 5.46 8.61
N PRO A 110 13.25 5.71 8.71
CA PRO A 110 14.02 5.26 9.86
C PRO A 110 13.77 6.07 11.13
N GLU A 111 13.11 7.22 11.04
CA GLU A 111 12.71 8.03 12.18
C GLU A 111 11.63 7.32 12.97
N THR A 112 10.48 7.07 12.33
CA THR A 112 9.29 6.46 12.91
C THR A 112 8.42 5.80 11.85
N GLY A 113 7.74 4.71 12.20
CA GLY A 113 6.78 4.05 11.32
C GLY A 113 5.54 4.87 10.96
N HIS A 114 5.23 5.95 11.69
CA HIS A 114 4.13 6.86 11.38
C HIS A 114 4.27 7.55 10.02
N LEU A 115 5.48 7.61 9.48
CA LEU A 115 5.81 8.25 8.20
C LEU A 115 6.02 7.24 7.05
N ASN A 116 5.78 5.95 7.28
CA ASN A 116 5.98 4.90 6.28
C ASN A 116 5.10 5.05 5.04
N LEU A 117 3.89 5.61 5.18
CA LEU A 117 2.99 5.90 4.06
C LEU A 117 3.17 7.31 3.47
N ASP A 118 4.25 8.00 3.82
CA ASP A 118 4.63 9.24 3.17
C ASP A 118 5.31 8.98 1.82
N ILE A 119 4.49 8.45 0.90
CA ILE A 119 4.92 7.95 -0.40
C ILE A 119 5.19 9.14 -1.33
N PRO A 120 6.41 9.26 -1.91
CA PRO A 120 6.80 10.44 -2.68
C PRO A 120 6.23 10.48 -4.10
N VAL A 121 5.56 9.42 -4.57
CA VAL A 121 4.98 9.33 -5.92
C VAL A 121 3.48 9.47 -5.89
N PRO A 122 2.84 10.17 -6.87
CA PRO A 122 1.39 10.17 -7.02
C PRO A 122 0.82 8.77 -7.30
N LEU A 123 -0.44 8.52 -6.90
CA LEU A 123 -1.14 7.26 -7.22
C LEU A 123 -1.15 6.98 -8.74
N ASP A 124 -1.21 8.02 -9.57
CA ASP A 124 -1.23 7.93 -11.04
C ASP A 124 0.05 7.30 -11.64
N ALA A 125 1.17 7.32 -10.90
CA ALA A 125 2.40 6.62 -11.30
C ALA A 125 2.30 5.11 -11.06
N ILE A 126 1.51 4.68 -10.08
CA ILE A 126 1.43 3.30 -9.61
C ILE A 126 0.50 2.51 -10.53
N THR A 127 0.98 1.38 -10.98
CA THR A 127 0.19 0.48 -11.84
C THR A 127 -0.39 -0.71 -11.09
N ARG A 128 0.31 -1.11 -10.02
CA ARG A 128 -0.02 -2.28 -9.22
C ARG A 128 0.59 -2.17 -7.84
N ILE A 129 -0.08 -2.76 -6.86
CA ILE A 129 0.43 -2.96 -5.51
C ILE A 129 0.41 -4.47 -5.22
N ASP A 130 1.57 -5.04 -4.91
CA ASP A 130 1.70 -6.42 -4.46
C ASP A 130 1.80 -6.44 -2.94
N ILE A 131 0.92 -7.21 -2.28
CA ILE A 131 0.86 -7.33 -0.83
C ILE A 131 1.25 -8.75 -0.46
N LEU A 132 2.45 -8.91 0.09
CA LEU A 132 2.95 -10.17 0.63
C LEU A 132 2.55 -10.27 2.10
N HIS A 133 1.87 -11.33 2.48
CA HIS A 133 1.52 -11.61 3.86
C HIS A 133 2.53 -12.53 4.54
N GLY A 134 2.67 -12.38 5.87
CA GLY A 134 3.65 -13.09 6.67
C GLY A 134 5.08 -12.64 6.41
N SER A 135 6.06 -13.22 7.07
CA SER A 135 7.44 -12.73 7.03
C SER A 135 8.02 -12.62 5.62
N GLY A 136 8.44 -11.41 5.26
CA GLY A 136 9.16 -11.08 4.02
C GLY A 136 10.66 -10.91 4.19
N SER A 137 11.19 -11.05 5.41
CA SER A 137 12.58 -10.65 5.71
C SER A 137 13.64 -11.46 4.98
N THR A 138 13.37 -12.69 4.56
CA THR A 138 14.28 -13.46 3.69
C THR A 138 14.57 -12.77 2.36
N PHE A 139 13.61 -11.98 1.85
CA PHE A 139 13.73 -11.30 0.55
C PHE A 139 14.11 -9.82 0.68
N TYR A 140 13.64 -9.17 1.75
CA TYR A 140 13.66 -7.71 1.87
C TYR A 140 14.32 -7.19 3.16
N GLY A 141 14.79 -8.08 4.06
CA GLY A 141 15.46 -7.68 5.31
C GLY A 141 14.50 -7.21 6.39
N SER A 142 14.89 -6.18 7.14
CA SER A 142 14.16 -5.61 8.27
C SER A 142 12.75 -5.14 7.93
N ASP A 143 11.89 -4.98 8.93
CA ASP A 143 10.52 -4.42 8.93
C ASP A 143 9.46 -5.31 8.28
N ALA A 144 9.82 -6.43 7.65
CA ALA A 144 8.90 -7.33 6.97
C ALA A 144 8.40 -8.48 7.88
N ILE A 145 8.04 -8.19 9.13
CA ILE A 145 7.49 -9.18 10.08
C ILE A 145 6.06 -9.56 9.71
N GLY A 146 5.17 -8.57 9.56
CA GLY A 146 3.77 -8.77 9.15
C GLY A 146 3.63 -9.05 7.67
N GLY A 147 4.52 -8.50 6.86
CA GLY A 147 4.52 -8.62 5.42
C GLY A 147 5.19 -7.44 4.73
N ALA A 148 4.99 -7.36 3.41
CA ALA A 148 5.50 -6.27 2.60
C ALA A 148 4.45 -5.78 1.60
N VAL A 149 4.40 -4.48 1.38
CA VAL A 149 3.56 -3.80 0.38
C VAL A 149 4.48 -3.17 -0.66
N ASN A 150 4.48 -3.70 -1.88
CA ASN A 150 5.35 -3.23 -2.96
C ASN A 150 4.53 -2.45 -3.99
N LEU A 151 4.78 -1.16 -4.08
CA LEU A 151 4.21 -0.24 -5.05
C LEU A 151 4.99 -0.34 -6.36
N LEU A 152 4.32 -0.65 -7.45
CA LEU A 152 4.96 -0.93 -8.73
C LEU A 152 4.51 0.05 -9.79
N THR A 153 5.48 0.62 -10.47
CA THR A 153 5.31 1.37 -11.72
C THR A 153 5.59 0.47 -12.92
N GLN A 154 5.28 0.92 -14.10
CA GLN A 154 5.55 0.19 -15.35
C GLN A 154 5.70 1.15 -16.52
N PRO A 155 6.53 0.81 -17.52
CA PRO A 155 6.63 1.60 -18.74
C PRO A 155 5.25 1.82 -19.37
N PRO A 156 4.94 3.03 -19.83
CA PRO A 156 3.68 3.32 -20.52
C PRO A 156 3.60 2.63 -21.88
N ALA A 157 2.37 2.45 -22.38
CA ALA A 157 2.15 1.90 -23.70
C ALA A 157 2.76 2.79 -24.81
N PRO A 158 3.14 2.21 -25.96
CA PRO A 158 3.69 2.97 -27.09
C PRO A 158 2.78 4.11 -27.54
N GLY A 159 3.39 5.28 -27.80
CA GLY A 159 2.69 6.50 -28.20
C GLY A 159 2.76 7.60 -27.14
N LEU A 160 1.92 8.61 -27.28
CA LEU A 160 1.80 9.73 -26.36
C LEU A 160 0.43 9.66 -25.67
N SER A 161 0.40 9.79 -24.35
CA SER A 161 -0.84 9.87 -23.58
C SER A 161 -0.79 10.98 -22.55
N ILE A 162 -1.91 11.67 -22.37
CA ILE A 162 -2.11 12.71 -21.36
C ILE A 162 -3.41 12.40 -20.63
N ILE A 163 -3.32 12.29 -19.32
CA ILE A 163 -4.46 12.15 -18.42
C ILE A 163 -4.37 13.31 -17.44
N ALA A 164 -5.43 14.10 -17.34
CA ALA A 164 -5.50 15.19 -16.38
C ALA A 164 -6.87 15.17 -15.71
N SER A 165 -6.94 15.31 -14.40
CA SER A 165 -8.19 15.39 -13.67
C SER A 165 -8.21 16.58 -12.73
N ALA A 166 -9.42 17.08 -12.50
CA ALA A 166 -9.69 18.10 -11.50
C ALA A 166 -11.06 17.83 -10.88
N GLY A 167 -11.13 17.98 -9.57
CA GLY A 167 -12.35 17.79 -8.80
C GLY A 167 -12.35 18.62 -7.53
N GLY A 168 -13.46 18.58 -6.84
CA GLY A 168 -13.60 19.21 -5.54
C GLY A 168 -14.87 18.77 -4.83
N GLY A 169 -15.03 19.17 -3.58
CA GLY A 169 -16.17 18.72 -2.80
C GLY A 169 -16.22 19.20 -1.37
N SER A 170 -16.65 18.33 -0.49
CA SER A 170 -16.81 18.60 0.94
C SER A 170 -15.53 19.14 1.57
N TYR A 171 -15.68 19.98 2.59
CA TYR A 171 -14.57 20.56 3.37
C TYR A 171 -13.57 21.38 2.54
N GLY A 172 -14.05 22.08 1.50
CA GLY A 172 -13.18 22.86 0.61
C GLY A 172 -12.16 22.01 -0.16
N SER A 173 -12.41 20.69 -0.29
CA SER A 173 -11.45 19.81 -0.95
C SER A 173 -11.33 20.15 -2.44
N ILE A 174 -10.09 20.21 -2.92
CA ILE A 174 -9.73 20.34 -4.33
C ILE A 174 -8.66 19.29 -4.63
N GLU A 175 -8.86 18.55 -5.71
CA GLU A 175 -7.93 17.53 -6.21
C GLU A 175 -7.57 17.83 -7.66
N GLN A 176 -6.30 17.69 -7.99
CA GLN A 176 -5.74 17.90 -9.32
C GLN A 176 -4.67 16.85 -9.60
N HIS A 177 -4.77 16.17 -10.73
CA HIS A 177 -3.82 15.13 -11.13
C HIS A 177 -3.43 15.34 -12.59
N LEU A 178 -2.18 15.03 -12.89
CA LEU A 178 -1.64 15.02 -14.25
C LEU A 178 -0.75 13.80 -14.42
N ARG A 179 -0.97 13.10 -15.53
CA ARG A 179 -0.05 12.08 -16.04
C ARG A 179 0.20 12.33 -17.52
N ALA A 180 1.44 12.60 -17.88
CA ALA A 180 1.90 12.66 -19.26
C ALA A 180 2.90 11.52 -19.49
N ALA A 181 2.69 10.73 -20.54
CA ALA A 181 3.54 9.59 -20.80
C ALA A 181 3.83 9.44 -22.30
N TYR A 182 5.06 9.08 -22.63
CA TYR A 182 5.54 8.92 -23.99
C TYR A 182 6.40 7.67 -24.11
N THR A 183 6.17 6.87 -25.16
CA THR A 183 6.99 5.71 -25.47
C THR A 183 7.24 5.65 -26.97
N ASN A 184 8.51 5.65 -27.36
CA ASN A 184 8.93 5.48 -28.74
C ASN A 184 10.27 4.74 -28.81
N GLY A 185 10.28 3.60 -29.50
CA GLY A 185 11.45 2.75 -29.61
C GLY A 185 12.00 2.32 -28.24
N PRO A 186 13.30 2.60 -27.95
CA PRO A 186 13.90 2.18 -26.68
C PRO A 186 13.62 3.08 -25.49
N VAL A 187 12.91 4.19 -25.68
CA VAL A 187 12.68 5.20 -24.64
C VAL A 187 11.23 5.23 -24.24
N ALA A 188 10.96 5.11 -22.96
CA ALA A 188 9.67 5.39 -22.36
C ALA A 188 9.86 6.39 -21.21
N GLU A 189 8.95 7.35 -21.10
CA GLU A 189 8.96 8.41 -20.10
C GLU A 189 7.56 8.60 -19.55
N GLN A 190 7.47 8.82 -18.24
CA GLN A 190 6.25 9.16 -17.54
C GLN A 190 6.50 10.29 -16.55
N LEU A 191 5.74 11.38 -16.69
CA LEU A 191 5.68 12.48 -15.73
C LEU A 191 4.32 12.43 -15.05
N THR A 192 4.30 12.42 -13.71
CA THR A 192 3.07 12.44 -12.92
C THR A 192 3.14 13.53 -11.86
N GLY A 193 2.02 14.19 -11.61
CA GLY A 193 1.90 15.20 -10.57
C GLY A 193 0.51 15.15 -9.94
N SER A 194 0.43 15.34 -8.63
CA SER A 194 -0.81 15.50 -7.90
C SER A 194 -0.74 16.67 -6.93
N ARG A 195 -1.88 17.33 -6.76
CA ARG A 195 -2.11 18.32 -5.70
C ARG A 195 -3.49 18.12 -5.13
N GLU A 196 -3.55 17.95 -3.82
CA GLU A 196 -4.78 17.76 -3.07
C GLU A 196 -4.79 18.71 -1.89
N THR A 197 -5.87 19.45 -1.71
CA THR A 197 -6.02 20.42 -0.62
C THR A 197 -7.38 20.27 0.04
N SER A 198 -7.49 20.63 1.31
CA SER A 198 -8.75 20.70 2.04
C SER A 198 -8.64 21.73 3.16
N ASP A 199 -9.76 22.38 3.49
CA ASP A 199 -9.86 23.26 4.67
C ASP A 199 -9.98 22.46 5.98
N GLY A 200 -10.17 21.12 5.89
CA GLY A 200 -10.37 20.26 7.03
C GLY A 200 -11.83 20.19 7.51
N PHE A 201 -12.21 19.09 8.15
CA PHE A 201 -13.57 18.88 8.68
C PHE A 201 -13.76 19.42 10.10
N ILE A 202 -12.67 19.76 10.78
CA ILE A 202 -12.60 20.50 12.05
C ILE A 202 -11.45 21.52 11.98
N LEU A 203 -11.40 22.43 12.95
CA LEU A 203 -10.37 23.46 13.04
C LEU A 203 -8.97 22.84 13.06
N ASP A 204 -8.01 23.45 12.36
CA ASP A 204 -6.60 23.04 12.27
C ASP A 204 -6.41 21.58 11.79
N ARG A 205 -7.23 21.17 10.81
CA ARG A 205 -7.16 19.91 10.07
C ARG A 205 -7.09 20.12 8.55
N ASN A 206 -6.76 21.36 8.14
CA ASN A 206 -6.47 21.68 6.74
C ASN A 206 -5.20 20.99 6.27
N TYR A 207 -5.11 20.69 4.98
CA TYR A 207 -3.91 20.12 4.40
C TYR A 207 -3.68 20.55 2.95
N SER A 208 -2.43 20.43 2.52
CA SER A 208 -2.03 20.47 1.12
C SER A 208 -1.03 19.35 0.87
N SER A 209 -1.40 18.37 0.05
CA SER A 209 -0.54 17.26 -0.35
C SER A 209 -0.12 17.47 -1.80
N ASN A 210 1.18 17.61 -2.05
CA ASN A 210 1.74 17.78 -3.38
C ASN A 210 2.76 16.67 -3.64
N ALA A 211 2.68 16.04 -4.81
CA ALA A 211 3.67 15.04 -5.25
C ALA A 211 3.96 15.20 -6.74
N LEU A 212 5.21 14.95 -7.12
CA LEU A 212 5.69 14.98 -8.49
C LEU A 212 6.66 13.83 -8.71
N ALA A 213 6.51 13.09 -9.81
CA ALA A 213 7.45 12.04 -10.18
C ALA A 213 7.71 12.04 -11.68
N SER A 214 8.97 11.78 -12.05
CA SER A 214 9.44 11.52 -13.41
C SER A 214 10.11 10.16 -13.44
N GLU A 215 9.73 9.31 -14.38
CA GLU A 215 10.29 7.98 -14.51
C GLU A 215 10.60 7.67 -15.96
N THR A 216 11.88 7.30 -16.20
CA THR A 216 12.44 7.04 -17.52
C THR A 216 12.90 5.61 -17.64
N TRP A 217 12.40 4.89 -18.65
CA TRP A 217 12.88 3.55 -19.02
C TRP A 217 13.65 3.60 -20.33
N LEU A 218 14.90 3.14 -20.29
CA LEU A 218 15.79 3.05 -21.44
C LEU A 218 16.07 1.58 -21.75
N THR A 219 15.45 1.04 -22.79
CA THR A 219 15.66 -0.36 -23.22
C THR A 219 16.78 -0.44 -24.24
N LEU A 220 18.00 -0.55 -23.74
CA LEU A 220 19.25 -0.64 -24.51
C LEU A 220 19.99 -1.94 -24.13
N LYS A 221 21.05 -2.30 -24.88
CA LYS A 221 21.94 -3.38 -24.43
C LYS A 221 22.82 -2.86 -23.26
N PRO A 222 23.00 -3.61 -22.16
CA PRO A 222 22.68 -5.04 -22.00
C PRO A 222 21.23 -5.32 -21.47
N GLY A 223 20.38 -4.33 -21.22
CA GLY A 223 19.03 -4.50 -20.71
C GLY A 223 18.33 -3.15 -20.48
N THR A 224 17.24 -3.15 -19.73
CA THR A 224 16.48 -1.94 -19.41
C THR A 224 17.12 -1.23 -18.20
N THR A 225 17.28 0.08 -18.33
CA THR A 225 17.58 1.01 -17.24
C THR A 225 16.29 1.72 -16.87
N ASP A 226 15.92 1.69 -15.59
CA ASP A 226 14.79 2.40 -15.00
C ASP A 226 15.33 3.47 -14.06
N ILE A 227 14.94 4.72 -14.26
CA ILE A 227 15.36 5.87 -13.45
C ILE A 227 14.10 6.58 -12.95
N LEU A 228 13.89 6.58 -11.65
CA LEU A 228 12.77 7.27 -10.99
C LEU A 228 13.31 8.43 -10.14
N LEU A 229 12.71 9.61 -10.33
CA LEU A 229 12.90 10.79 -9.50
C LEU A 229 11.54 11.22 -8.95
N ALA A 230 11.42 11.44 -7.66
CA ALA A 230 10.16 11.82 -7.04
C ALA A 230 10.36 12.82 -5.89
N ALA A 231 9.36 13.68 -5.69
CA ALA A 231 9.34 14.64 -4.60
C ALA A 231 7.92 14.85 -4.08
N SER A 232 7.78 15.08 -2.77
CA SER A 232 6.53 15.42 -2.10
C SER A 232 6.71 16.54 -1.10
N ASP A 233 5.63 17.30 -0.85
CA ASP A 233 5.56 18.36 0.17
C ASP A 233 4.13 18.38 0.74
N ARG A 234 4.00 18.14 2.05
CA ARG A 234 2.72 17.95 2.73
C ARG A 234 2.66 18.74 4.04
N PRO A 235 2.29 20.04 4.01
CA PRO A 235 1.91 20.78 5.20
C PRO A 235 0.47 20.45 5.62
N TYR A 236 0.21 20.22 6.91
CA TYR A 236 -1.11 19.93 7.43
C TYR A 236 -1.30 20.35 8.88
N GLY A 237 -2.53 20.69 9.23
CA GLY A 237 -2.97 20.85 10.58
C GLY A 237 -3.13 19.49 11.27
N ALA A 238 -2.51 19.32 12.43
CA ALA A 238 -2.43 18.07 13.17
C ALA A 238 -3.20 18.16 14.51
N ASN A 239 -4.24 18.99 14.57
CA ASN A 239 -5.07 19.13 15.77
C ASN A 239 -5.65 17.79 16.22
N LEU A 240 -5.49 17.41 17.47
CA LEU A 240 -5.86 16.13 18.07
C LEU A 240 -5.11 14.88 17.53
N PHE A 241 -4.01 15.01 16.81
CA PHE A 241 -3.26 13.84 16.32
C PHE A 241 -2.53 13.12 17.46
N TYR A 242 -1.92 13.89 18.35
CA TYR A 242 -1.06 13.40 19.42
C TYR A 242 -1.52 13.88 20.82
N GLY A 243 -2.76 14.36 20.91
CA GLY A 243 -3.34 14.89 22.13
C GLY A 243 -4.22 16.12 21.84
N PRO A 244 -4.75 16.77 22.88
CA PRO A 244 -5.65 17.93 22.74
C PRO A 244 -4.89 19.23 22.42
N TYR A 245 -4.07 19.21 21.37
CA TYR A 245 -3.23 20.32 20.94
C TYR A 245 -3.57 20.71 19.49
N ASP A 246 -3.46 21.99 19.19
CA ASP A 246 -3.59 22.58 17.84
C ASP A 246 -2.28 22.48 17.05
N SER A 247 -1.75 21.28 16.98
CA SER A 247 -0.47 21.00 16.34
C SER A 247 -0.51 21.22 14.83
N TRP A 248 0.67 21.49 14.27
CA TRP A 248 0.89 21.60 12.86
C TRP A 248 2.13 20.79 12.46
N GLU A 249 2.10 20.21 11.26
CA GLU A 249 3.19 19.36 10.79
C GLU A 249 3.42 19.56 9.29
N ARG A 250 4.66 19.40 8.85
CA ARG A 250 5.01 19.43 7.44
C ARG A 250 6.05 18.38 7.12
N THR A 251 5.68 17.43 6.28
CA THR A 251 6.64 16.47 5.75
C THR A 251 7.08 16.86 4.34
N LYS A 252 8.34 16.61 4.01
CA LYS A 252 8.90 16.74 2.68
C LYS A 252 9.77 15.54 2.38
N GLY A 253 9.49 14.91 1.24
CA GLY A 253 10.26 13.78 0.77
C GLY A 253 10.78 14.00 -0.64
N TRP A 254 11.95 13.48 -0.94
CA TRP A 254 12.37 13.25 -2.30
C TRP A 254 13.22 11.99 -2.38
N SER A 255 13.10 11.32 -3.51
CA SER A 255 13.80 10.08 -3.76
C SER A 255 14.31 10.01 -5.18
N ALA A 256 15.40 9.29 -5.34
CA ALA A 256 15.96 8.94 -6.64
C ALA A 256 16.32 7.46 -6.64
N SER A 257 15.97 6.75 -7.69
CA SER A 257 16.42 5.37 -7.86
C SER A 257 16.85 5.09 -9.28
N ILE A 258 17.77 4.16 -9.42
CA ILE A 258 18.19 3.58 -10.69
C ILE A 258 18.19 2.06 -10.56
N GLN A 259 17.55 1.40 -11.51
CA GLN A 259 17.58 -0.05 -11.65
C GLN A 259 18.08 -0.41 -13.03
N GLN A 260 19.07 -1.29 -13.09
CA GLN A 260 19.70 -1.72 -14.33
C GLN A 260 19.60 -3.22 -14.50
N GLN A 261 18.90 -3.65 -15.54
CA GLN A 261 18.93 -5.04 -15.95
C GLN A 261 20.23 -5.32 -16.72
N LEU A 262 21.02 -6.24 -16.23
CA LEU A 262 22.31 -6.67 -16.82
C LEU A 262 22.13 -8.04 -17.49
N GLY A 263 21.72 -8.03 -18.75
CA GLY A 263 21.31 -9.23 -19.48
C GLY A 263 19.99 -9.79 -18.93
N LYS A 264 19.81 -11.12 -19.02
CA LYS A 264 18.54 -11.77 -18.64
C LYS A 264 18.47 -12.22 -17.19
N LYS A 265 19.59 -12.22 -16.47
CA LYS A 265 19.71 -12.95 -15.20
C LYS A 265 20.17 -12.08 -14.04
N THR A 266 20.71 -10.91 -14.28
CA THR A 266 21.32 -10.07 -13.24
C THR A 266 20.67 -8.69 -13.28
N ALA A 267 20.39 -8.14 -12.13
CA ALA A 267 19.91 -6.78 -11.95
C ALA A 267 20.73 -6.09 -10.86
N ALA A 268 21.06 -4.82 -11.09
CA ALA A 268 21.63 -3.94 -10.10
C ALA A 268 20.65 -2.82 -9.80
N SER A 269 20.52 -2.42 -8.55
CA SER A 269 19.68 -1.31 -8.13
C SER A 269 20.39 -0.42 -7.13
N PHE A 270 20.06 0.86 -7.17
CA PHE A 270 20.45 1.83 -6.15
C PHE A 270 19.27 2.77 -5.89
N GLY A 271 18.97 2.99 -4.63
CA GLY A 271 17.94 3.91 -4.16
C GLY A 271 18.53 4.91 -3.16
N TYR A 272 18.03 6.13 -3.21
CA TYR A 272 18.31 7.19 -2.26
C TYR A 272 17.00 7.89 -1.89
N ARG A 273 16.73 8.07 -0.59
CA ARG A 273 15.59 8.81 -0.07
C ARG A 273 16.08 9.81 0.97
N ARG A 274 15.58 11.03 0.88
CA ARG A 274 15.69 12.03 1.94
C ARG A 274 14.29 12.44 2.35
N HIS A 275 14.02 12.42 3.63
CA HIS A 275 12.75 12.83 4.21
C HIS A 275 13.01 13.85 5.31
N SER A 276 12.12 14.81 5.48
CA SER A 276 12.14 15.74 6.60
C SER A 276 10.75 15.86 7.19
N ASP A 277 10.69 15.87 8.50
CA ASP A 277 9.53 16.12 9.30
C ASP A 277 9.74 17.35 10.19
N LEU A 278 8.85 18.32 10.08
CA LEU A 278 8.79 19.50 10.95
C LEU A 278 7.47 19.48 11.70
N PHE A 279 7.53 19.14 12.97
CA PHE A 279 6.40 19.09 13.88
C PHE A 279 6.41 20.29 14.83
N VAL A 280 5.25 20.95 14.98
CA VAL A 280 5.02 22.08 15.91
C VAL A 280 3.83 21.73 16.79
N LEU A 281 4.04 21.68 18.12
CA LEU A 281 2.99 21.28 19.07
C LEU A 281 1.88 22.32 19.20
N PHE A 282 2.21 23.60 19.20
CA PHE A 282 1.27 24.72 19.26
C PHE A 282 1.47 25.59 18.03
N ALA A 283 0.57 25.47 17.05
CA ALA A 283 0.69 26.12 15.74
C ALA A 283 0.83 27.66 15.83
N ASP A 284 0.18 28.28 16.82
CA ASP A 284 0.24 29.72 17.09
C ASP A 284 1.47 30.16 17.91
N GLN A 285 2.18 29.21 18.54
CA GLN A 285 3.35 29.46 19.40
C GLN A 285 4.49 28.45 19.16
N PRO A 286 5.04 28.38 17.93
CA PRO A 286 6.00 27.35 17.54
C PRO A 286 7.27 27.32 18.40
N ALA A 287 7.66 28.44 19.00
CA ALA A 287 8.85 28.53 19.85
C ALA A 287 8.75 27.74 21.17
N ILE A 288 7.54 27.28 21.54
CA ILE A 288 7.35 26.48 22.78
C ILE A 288 7.86 25.06 22.58
N TYR A 289 7.50 24.43 21.45
CA TYR A 289 7.92 23.06 21.13
C TYR A 289 7.90 22.82 19.63
N GLU A 290 9.06 22.60 19.07
CA GLU A 290 9.27 22.29 17.66
C GLU A 290 10.30 21.16 17.52
N ASN A 291 9.93 20.12 16.78
CA ASN A 291 10.84 19.06 16.34
C ASN A 291 11.10 19.20 14.85
N ASN A 292 12.36 19.06 14.46
CA ASN A 292 12.78 19.08 13.08
C ASN A 292 13.72 17.89 12.84
N HIS A 293 13.22 16.91 12.10
CA HIS A 293 13.92 15.68 11.78
C HIS A 293 14.26 15.66 10.30
N VAL A 294 15.43 15.21 9.97
CA VAL A 294 15.86 14.97 8.59
C VAL A 294 16.50 13.60 8.51
N THR A 295 15.87 12.69 7.81
CA THR A 295 16.38 11.34 7.56
C THR A 295 16.94 11.23 6.16
N THR A 296 17.92 10.35 6.00
CA THR A 296 18.44 9.93 4.71
C THR A 296 18.62 8.44 4.73
N SER A 297 18.07 7.76 3.72
CA SER A 297 18.24 6.32 3.51
C SER A 297 18.84 6.06 2.14
N TYR A 298 19.70 5.06 2.05
CA TYR A 298 20.26 4.58 0.79
C TYR A 298 20.34 3.05 0.79
N GLU A 299 20.12 2.48 -0.38
CA GLU A 299 20.15 1.02 -0.59
C GLU A 299 20.82 0.72 -1.94
N GLY A 300 21.71 -0.25 -1.95
CA GLY A 300 22.29 -0.79 -3.18
C GLY A 300 22.17 -2.32 -3.17
N ALA A 301 21.73 -2.89 -4.28
CA ALA A 301 21.58 -4.35 -4.41
C ALA A 301 22.10 -4.87 -5.75
N LEU A 302 22.69 -6.06 -5.70
CA LEU A 302 23.02 -6.86 -6.87
C LEU A 302 22.32 -8.21 -6.76
N ARG A 303 21.42 -8.49 -7.69
CA ARG A 303 20.55 -9.67 -7.68
C ARG A 303 20.80 -10.52 -8.92
N ARG A 304 20.80 -11.85 -8.76
CA ARG A 304 20.95 -12.76 -9.89
C ARG A 304 20.05 -13.99 -9.72
N ALA A 305 19.53 -14.46 -10.84
CA ALA A 305 18.71 -15.65 -10.92
C ALA A 305 19.23 -16.59 -12.03
N ASP A 306 19.57 -17.83 -11.66
CA ASP A 306 20.05 -18.86 -12.57
C ASP A 306 19.08 -20.05 -12.59
N THR A 307 18.60 -20.41 -13.78
CA THR A 307 17.87 -21.65 -13.98
C THR A 307 18.89 -22.80 -13.97
N ILE A 308 18.93 -23.56 -12.88
CA ILE A 308 19.89 -24.66 -12.69
C ILE A 308 19.37 -26.02 -13.19
N ALA A 309 18.05 -26.15 -13.36
CA ALA A 309 17.38 -27.27 -14.03
C ALA A 309 16.08 -26.77 -14.65
N SER A 310 15.42 -27.57 -15.50
CA SER A 310 14.24 -27.17 -16.30
C SER A 310 13.12 -26.50 -15.50
N ASN A 311 12.99 -26.80 -14.21
CA ASN A 311 11.97 -26.24 -13.31
C ASN A 311 12.56 -25.81 -11.96
N THR A 312 13.84 -25.44 -11.94
CA THR A 312 14.55 -25.09 -10.73
C THR A 312 15.33 -23.81 -10.93
N THR A 313 15.01 -22.77 -10.19
CA THR A 313 15.70 -21.48 -10.22
C THR A 313 16.37 -21.23 -8.87
N LEU A 314 17.65 -20.87 -8.91
CA LEU A 314 18.39 -20.32 -7.78
C LEU A 314 18.52 -18.81 -7.96
N SER A 315 17.92 -18.06 -7.05
CA SER A 315 18.03 -16.60 -6.98
C SER A 315 18.90 -16.25 -5.79
N TYR A 316 19.85 -15.34 -5.96
CA TYR A 316 20.77 -14.91 -4.91
C TYR A 316 21.23 -13.48 -5.14
N GLY A 317 21.74 -12.85 -4.08
CA GLY A 317 22.22 -11.49 -4.18
C GLY A 317 22.93 -10.99 -2.94
N LEU A 318 23.47 -9.80 -3.10
CA LEU A 318 24.10 -8.98 -2.05
C LEU A 318 23.36 -7.65 -1.99
N GLU A 319 23.26 -7.11 -0.79
CA GLU A 319 22.61 -5.84 -0.51
C GLU A 319 23.39 -5.09 0.56
N ALA A 320 23.44 -3.78 0.44
CA ALA A 320 23.97 -2.89 1.46
C ALA A 320 23.08 -1.67 1.53
N ASP A 321 22.68 -1.31 2.74
CA ASP A 321 21.83 -0.19 3.02
C ASP A 321 22.27 0.57 4.27
N GLY A 322 21.80 1.78 4.42
CA GLY A 322 22.06 2.58 5.60
C GLY A 322 21.09 3.75 5.75
N ASP A 323 20.96 4.15 7.00
CA ASP A 323 20.10 5.24 7.44
C ASP A 323 20.89 6.24 8.26
N THR A 324 20.54 7.52 8.12
CA THR A 324 21.02 8.59 9.00
C THR A 324 19.85 9.46 9.46
N ILE A 325 19.96 10.04 10.62
CA ILE A 325 19.06 11.10 11.11
C ILE A 325 19.88 12.27 11.62
N HIS A 326 19.40 13.47 11.32
CA HIS A 326 19.84 14.73 11.89
C HIS A 326 18.61 15.42 12.49
N SER A 327 18.59 15.61 13.80
CA SER A 327 17.42 16.05 14.53
C SER A 327 17.79 16.97 15.69
N ASN A 328 16.98 18.01 15.92
CA ASN A 328 17.15 18.90 17.06
C ASN A 328 16.76 18.25 18.40
N SER A 329 15.94 17.18 18.39
CA SER A 329 15.49 16.48 19.60
C SER A 329 16.07 15.07 19.76
N LEU A 330 16.35 14.36 18.66
CA LEU A 330 16.91 13.00 18.68
C LEU A 330 18.44 12.99 18.57
N GLY A 331 19.07 14.09 18.10
CA GLY A 331 20.51 14.16 17.83
C GLY A 331 20.90 13.67 16.44
N GLU A 332 22.15 13.27 16.29
CA GLU A 332 22.73 12.78 15.04
C GLU A 332 23.09 11.30 15.17
N HIS A 333 22.48 10.46 14.35
CA HIS A 333 22.72 9.02 14.38
C HIS A 333 22.84 8.45 12.97
N ALA A 334 23.54 7.34 12.86
CA ALA A 334 23.71 6.59 11.61
C ALA A 334 23.78 5.09 11.90
N ARG A 335 23.25 4.29 10.98
CA ARG A 335 23.39 2.83 10.98
C ARG A 335 23.61 2.32 9.57
N ASN A 336 24.35 1.24 9.42
CA ASN A 336 24.60 0.57 8.15
C ASN A 336 24.38 -0.93 8.32
N GLN A 337 23.97 -1.56 7.24
CA GLN A 337 23.69 -2.99 7.19
C GLN A 337 24.21 -3.54 5.86
N GLY A 338 24.53 -4.83 5.86
CA GLY A 338 24.89 -5.56 4.66
C GLY A 338 24.30 -6.96 4.71
N ALA A 339 23.78 -7.45 3.61
CA ALA A 339 23.14 -8.75 3.56
C ALA A 339 23.58 -9.59 2.36
N GLY A 340 23.62 -10.90 2.60
CA GLY A 340 23.67 -11.91 1.55
C GLY A 340 22.49 -12.84 1.65
N TYR A 341 21.88 -13.20 0.52
CA TYR A 341 20.72 -14.07 0.51
C TYR A 341 20.72 -15.02 -0.68
N ALA A 342 20.02 -16.15 -0.50
CA ALA A 342 19.75 -17.11 -1.56
C ALA A 342 18.36 -17.73 -1.39
N ASN A 343 17.71 -18.00 -2.52
CA ASN A 343 16.41 -18.67 -2.56
C ASN A 343 16.37 -19.69 -3.69
N LEU A 344 16.02 -20.92 -3.37
CA LEU A 344 15.86 -22.03 -4.30
C LEU A 344 14.38 -22.27 -4.55
N ASN A 345 13.92 -22.10 -5.81
CA ASN A 345 12.57 -22.38 -6.26
C ASN A 345 12.54 -23.67 -7.06
N LEU A 346 11.84 -24.68 -6.56
CA LEU A 346 11.65 -25.98 -7.20
C LEU A 346 10.22 -26.10 -7.73
N ARG A 347 10.05 -26.18 -9.06
CA ARG A 347 8.76 -26.39 -9.74
C ARG A 347 8.69 -27.75 -10.40
N ALA A 348 9.62 -28.65 -10.06
CA ALA A 348 9.93 -29.88 -10.79
C ALA A 348 8.93 -31.01 -10.59
N LEU A 349 8.14 -31.01 -9.56
CA LEU A 349 7.24 -32.11 -9.23
C LEU A 349 5.84 -31.77 -9.70
N ARG A 350 5.36 -32.37 -10.75
CA ARG A 350 4.08 -32.15 -11.48
C ARG A 350 2.94 -31.42 -10.75
N ARG A 351 2.80 -31.62 -9.41
CA ARG A 351 1.75 -31.04 -8.58
C ARG A 351 2.29 -30.33 -7.34
N PHE A 352 3.60 -30.38 -7.12
CA PHE A 352 4.25 -29.85 -5.91
C PHE A 352 5.26 -28.78 -6.28
N SER A 353 5.25 -27.67 -5.57
CA SER A 353 6.25 -26.62 -5.63
C SER A 353 6.84 -26.40 -4.23
N LEU A 354 8.11 -26.01 -4.19
CA LEU A 354 8.86 -25.74 -2.97
C LEU A 354 9.78 -24.55 -3.19
N SER A 355 9.75 -23.61 -2.27
CA SER A 355 10.69 -22.50 -2.17
C SER A 355 11.40 -22.57 -0.84
N VAL A 356 12.73 -22.51 -0.85
CA VAL A 356 13.58 -22.49 0.36
C VAL A 356 14.54 -21.35 0.24
N GLY A 357 14.50 -20.42 1.19
CA GLY A 357 15.33 -19.22 1.20
C GLY A 357 16.03 -19.00 2.53
N ALA A 358 17.12 -18.27 2.49
CA ALA A 358 17.84 -17.80 3.67
C ALA A 358 18.50 -16.45 3.37
N ARG A 359 18.54 -15.59 4.37
CA ARG A 359 19.25 -14.31 4.38
C ARG A 359 20.06 -14.21 5.67
N GLU A 360 21.29 -13.77 5.57
CA GLU A 360 22.11 -13.31 6.69
C GLU A 360 22.31 -11.82 6.53
N GLU A 361 21.96 -11.08 7.55
CA GLU A 361 22.09 -9.63 7.61
C GLU A 361 23.05 -9.25 8.73
N ILE A 362 24.09 -8.48 8.39
CA ILE A 362 25.12 -7.99 9.31
C ILE A 362 24.80 -6.54 9.65
N LEU A 363 24.65 -6.27 10.94
CA LEU A 363 24.26 -4.98 11.47
C LEU A 363 25.47 -4.25 12.06
N SER A 364 25.62 -2.97 11.76
CA SER A 364 26.75 -2.18 12.29
C SER A 364 26.77 -2.06 13.82
N SER A 365 25.64 -2.24 14.49
CA SER A 365 25.49 -2.03 15.92
C SER A 365 25.15 -3.28 16.74
N ASN A 366 24.56 -4.33 16.16
CA ASN A 366 23.89 -5.40 16.90
C ASN A 366 24.20 -6.83 16.42
N GLY A 367 25.33 -7.05 15.77
CA GLY A 367 25.72 -8.41 15.31
C GLY A 367 25.06 -8.78 13.98
N SER A 368 24.47 -9.98 13.90
CA SER A 368 23.81 -10.44 12.69
C SER A 368 22.45 -11.07 12.97
N VAL A 369 21.59 -11.12 11.92
CA VAL A 369 20.28 -11.75 11.96
C VAL A 369 20.14 -12.72 10.80
N PHE A 370 19.87 -13.99 11.12
CA PHE A 370 19.58 -15.03 10.15
C PHE A 370 18.07 -15.20 9.94
N SER A 371 17.61 -15.05 8.70
CA SER A 371 16.20 -15.10 8.32
C SER A 371 15.92 -16.20 7.29
N PRO A 372 15.68 -17.46 7.73
CA PRO A 372 15.28 -18.54 6.86
C PRO A 372 13.79 -18.49 6.52
N SER A 373 13.42 -19.06 5.38
CA SER A 373 12.02 -19.30 5.00
C SER A 373 11.86 -20.56 4.17
N VAL A 374 10.67 -21.15 4.27
CA VAL A 374 10.22 -22.25 3.43
C VAL A 374 8.76 -22.02 3.04
N ALA A 375 8.44 -22.28 1.79
CA ALA A 375 7.06 -22.28 1.31
C ALA A 375 6.87 -23.44 0.35
N ALA A 376 5.70 -24.07 0.42
CA ALA A 376 5.36 -25.19 -0.44
C ALA A 376 3.90 -25.11 -0.88
N ALA A 377 3.61 -25.61 -2.06
CA ALA A 377 2.23 -25.80 -2.46
C ALA A 377 2.04 -27.13 -3.21
N TYR A 378 0.83 -27.65 -3.08
CA TYR A 378 0.39 -28.88 -3.71
C TYR A 378 -0.92 -28.67 -4.48
N THR A 379 -0.88 -28.92 -5.79
CA THR A 379 -2.06 -28.87 -6.65
C THR A 379 -2.83 -30.18 -6.51
N LEU A 380 -3.84 -30.17 -5.63
CA LEU A 380 -4.67 -31.35 -5.34
C LEU A 380 -5.48 -31.76 -6.57
N THR A 381 -6.15 -30.79 -7.19
CA THR A 381 -6.86 -30.93 -8.46
C THR A 381 -6.51 -29.75 -9.36
N HIS A 382 -6.94 -29.73 -10.62
CA HIS A 382 -6.76 -28.56 -11.50
C HIS A 382 -7.49 -27.30 -11.02
N THR A 383 -8.34 -27.39 -10.01
CA THR A 383 -9.11 -26.28 -9.43
C THR A 383 -8.75 -25.97 -7.98
N ILE A 384 -8.03 -26.84 -7.29
CA ILE A 384 -7.71 -26.71 -5.85
C ILE A 384 -6.21 -26.80 -5.67
N ARG A 385 -5.64 -25.78 -5.03
CA ARG A 385 -4.25 -25.71 -4.62
C ARG A 385 -4.18 -25.47 -3.12
N LEU A 386 -3.37 -26.28 -2.43
CA LEU A 386 -3.03 -26.12 -1.03
C LEU A 386 -1.65 -25.49 -0.94
N ARG A 387 -1.44 -24.59 0.01
CA ARG A 387 -0.15 -23.94 0.25
C ARG A 387 0.14 -23.86 1.74
N ALA A 388 1.42 -23.89 2.08
CA ALA A 388 1.90 -23.69 3.44
C ALA A 388 3.25 -22.96 3.41
N SER A 389 3.49 -22.09 4.37
CA SER A 389 4.77 -21.40 4.52
C SER A 389 5.15 -21.21 5.98
N ALA A 390 6.47 -21.11 6.21
CA ALA A 390 7.04 -20.68 7.48
C ALA A 390 8.25 -19.80 7.18
N GLY A 391 8.44 -18.74 7.97
CA GLY A 391 9.57 -17.83 7.78
C GLY A 391 9.88 -17.03 9.04
N HIS A 392 11.15 -16.69 9.18
CA HIS A 392 11.64 -15.79 10.21
C HIS A 392 11.64 -14.35 9.70
N GLY A 393 11.19 -13.41 10.53
CA GLY A 393 11.20 -11.98 10.28
C GLY A 393 11.84 -11.23 11.44
N PHE A 394 12.33 -10.03 11.16
CA PHE A 394 12.89 -9.16 12.18
C PHE A 394 12.66 -7.69 11.84
N ARG A 395 12.81 -6.81 12.84
CA ARG A 395 12.76 -5.35 12.71
C ARG A 395 13.83 -4.72 13.60
N LEU A 396 14.47 -3.70 13.08
CA LEU A 396 15.34 -2.83 13.87
C LEU A 396 14.51 -1.72 14.54
N PRO A 397 14.88 -1.28 15.77
CA PRO A 397 14.25 -0.11 16.37
C PRO A 397 14.40 1.13 15.48
N THR A 398 13.39 2.00 15.44
CA THR A 398 13.47 3.32 14.80
C THR A 398 14.32 4.28 15.64
N PHE A 399 14.69 5.42 15.08
CA PHE A 399 15.43 6.43 15.86
C PHE A 399 14.57 7.03 16.97
N VAL A 400 13.24 7.13 16.76
CA VAL A 400 12.30 7.54 17.81
C VAL A 400 12.24 6.49 18.92
N ASP A 401 12.16 5.20 18.61
CA ASP A 401 12.22 4.13 19.62
C ASP A 401 13.45 4.22 20.51
N LEU A 402 14.58 4.62 19.93
CA LEU A 402 15.86 4.63 20.64
C LEU A 402 16.10 5.93 21.44
N TYR A 403 15.76 7.09 20.88
CA TYR A 403 16.31 8.37 21.34
C TYR A 403 15.27 9.43 21.69
N TYR A 404 13.97 9.19 21.45
CA TYR A 404 12.94 10.17 21.77
C TYR A 404 12.82 10.41 23.27
N ALA A 405 12.60 11.67 23.66
CA ALA A 405 12.40 12.02 25.07
C ALA A 405 11.54 13.27 25.18
N ASP A 406 10.32 13.09 25.71
CA ASP A 406 9.45 14.17 26.15
C ASP A 406 8.79 13.81 27.50
N PRO A 407 7.99 14.69 28.11
CA PRO A 407 7.34 14.40 29.38
C PRO A 407 6.35 13.22 29.37
N THR A 408 5.89 12.78 28.19
CA THR A 408 4.86 11.75 28.01
C THR A 408 5.42 10.44 27.47
N THR A 409 6.57 10.47 26.79
CA THR A 409 7.11 9.34 26.02
C THR A 409 8.64 9.35 26.05
N ILE A 410 9.24 8.21 26.36
CA ILE A 410 10.70 8.04 26.49
C ILE A 410 11.15 6.83 25.68
N GLY A 411 12.07 7.03 24.75
CA GLY A 411 12.78 5.99 24.01
C GLY A 411 13.79 5.21 24.87
N ASN A 412 14.38 4.17 24.30
CA ASN A 412 15.33 3.31 25.02
C ASN A 412 16.48 2.88 24.10
N PRO A 413 17.71 3.42 24.29
CA PRO A 413 18.87 3.05 23.47
C PRO A 413 19.32 1.57 23.58
N ASN A 414 18.81 0.83 24.57
CA ASN A 414 19.15 -0.56 24.81
C ASN A 414 18.15 -1.56 24.18
N LEU A 415 17.24 -1.10 23.33
CA LEU A 415 16.30 -1.97 22.66
C LEU A 415 17.02 -2.98 21.76
N LYS A 416 16.51 -4.20 21.79
CA LYS A 416 16.94 -5.28 20.90
C LYS A 416 16.08 -5.27 19.63
N PRO A 417 16.61 -5.74 18.49
CA PRO A 417 15.79 -6.03 17.35
C PRO A 417 14.64 -6.98 17.70
N GLU A 418 13.45 -6.71 17.14
CA GLU A 418 12.34 -7.65 17.21
C GLU A 418 12.59 -8.85 16.32
N SER A 419 12.04 -10.00 16.68
CA SER A 419 12.04 -11.19 15.83
C SER A 419 10.69 -11.88 15.84
N SER A 420 10.38 -12.59 14.76
CA SER A 420 9.10 -13.28 14.59
C SER A 420 9.25 -14.54 13.75
N TRP A 421 8.53 -15.59 14.13
CA TRP A 421 8.22 -16.71 13.26
C TRP A 421 6.80 -16.63 12.77
N SER A 422 6.61 -16.61 11.46
CA SER A 422 5.31 -16.65 10.78
C SER A 422 5.05 -18.04 10.23
N TYR A 423 3.85 -18.58 10.47
CA TYR A 423 3.37 -19.86 9.96
C TYR A 423 2.04 -19.64 9.26
N GLU A 424 1.88 -20.20 8.07
CA GLU A 424 0.66 -20.08 7.27
C GLU A 424 0.28 -21.42 6.64
N ALA A 425 -1.03 -21.63 6.53
CA ALA A 425 -1.61 -22.68 5.72
C ALA A 425 -2.81 -22.12 4.95
N GLY A 426 -2.89 -22.39 3.65
CA GLY A 426 -3.91 -21.79 2.80
C GLY A 426 -4.43 -22.76 1.73
N LEU A 427 -5.59 -22.37 1.19
CA LEU A 427 -6.29 -23.04 0.10
C LEU A 427 -6.71 -22.01 -0.94
N ASP A 428 -6.43 -22.31 -2.20
CA ASP A 428 -6.90 -21.56 -3.35
C ASP A 428 -7.82 -22.46 -4.17
N TRP A 429 -9.04 -22.00 -4.45
CA TRP A 429 -10.00 -22.73 -5.26
C TRP A 429 -10.54 -21.85 -6.39
N THR A 430 -10.33 -22.32 -7.62
CA THR A 430 -10.84 -21.69 -8.82
C THR A 430 -11.52 -22.75 -9.68
N PRO A 431 -12.87 -22.84 -9.66
CA PRO A 431 -13.64 -23.75 -10.50
C PRO A 431 -13.31 -23.59 -12.00
N SER A 432 -13.48 -24.65 -12.76
CA SER A 432 -13.11 -24.70 -14.20
C SER A 432 -13.80 -23.63 -15.06
N ASN A 433 -14.94 -23.08 -14.64
CA ASN A 433 -15.62 -21.98 -15.33
C ASN A 433 -14.94 -20.61 -15.10
N GLY A 434 -13.96 -20.51 -14.18
CA GLY A 434 -13.20 -19.30 -13.88
C GLY A 434 -14.03 -18.10 -13.37
N ARG A 435 -15.31 -18.32 -13.00
CA ARG A 435 -16.19 -17.24 -12.53
C ARG A 435 -16.04 -16.92 -11.03
N LEU A 436 -15.65 -17.92 -10.24
CA LEU A 436 -15.43 -17.79 -8.83
C LEU A 436 -13.97 -18.04 -8.50
N THR A 437 -13.37 -17.26 -7.64
CA THR A 437 -12.10 -17.55 -6.98
C THR A 437 -12.30 -17.43 -5.50
N LEU A 438 -11.88 -18.44 -4.75
CA LEU A 438 -11.86 -18.44 -3.30
C LEU A 438 -10.44 -18.67 -2.83
N THR A 439 -9.96 -17.80 -1.95
CA THR A 439 -8.71 -17.99 -1.22
C THR A 439 -9.00 -17.97 0.27
N ALA A 440 -8.38 -18.84 1.04
CA ALA A 440 -8.47 -18.87 2.49
C ALA A 440 -7.10 -19.18 3.08
N THR A 441 -6.74 -18.50 4.17
CA THR A 441 -5.46 -18.68 4.86
C THR A 441 -5.68 -18.63 6.36
N ALA A 442 -5.15 -19.60 7.10
CA ALA A 442 -4.95 -19.51 8.54
C ALA A 442 -3.49 -19.15 8.79
N PHE A 443 -3.23 -18.30 9.78
CA PHE A 443 -1.88 -17.82 10.10
C PHE A 443 -1.64 -17.74 11.59
N ARG A 444 -0.36 -17.83 11.96
CA ARG A 444 0.13 -17.61 13.31
C ARG A 444 1.47 -16.90 13.27
N LEU A 445 1.59 -15.80 14.01
CA LEU A 445 2.84 -15.11 14.27
C LEU A 445 3.25 -15.34 15.73
N GLN A 446 4.51 -15.68 15.94
CA GLN A 446 5.12 -15.80 17.27
C GLN A 446 6.25 -14.78 17.33
N GLN A 447 6.02 -13.69 18.03
CA GLN A 447 6.96 -12.58 18.13
C GLN A 447 7.71 -12.64 19.46
N LYS A 448 8.96 -12.21 19.41
CA LYS A 448 9.85 -12.09 20.55
C LYS A 448 10.50 -10.71 20.53
N ASP A 449 10.65 -10.12 21.72
CA ASP A 449 11.24 -8.81 21.91
C ASP A 449 10.50 -7.71 21.11
N THR A 450 9.17 -7.82 20.96
CA THR A 450 8.32 -6.82 20.28
C THR A 450 8.49 -5.47 20.94
N ILE A 451 8.82 -4.45 20.15
CA ILE A 451 8.97 -3.08 20.65
C ILE A 451 7.59 -2.44 20.77
N ASP A 452 7.32 -1.85 21.91
CA ASP A 452 6.09 -1.10 22.18
C ASP A 452 6.35 -0.04 23.24
N TYR A 453 5.58 1.02 23.21
CA TYR A 453 5.54 2.02 24.26
C TYR A 453 4.54 1.56 25.31
N SER A 454 5.03 1.38 26.54
CA SER A 454 4.21 0.86 27.62
C SER A 454 4.50 1.51 28.95
N LYS A 455 3.50 1.44 29.83
CA LYS A 455 3.62 1.84 31.24
C LYS A 455 2.87 0.88 32.14
N LEU A 456 3.22 0.86 33.42
CA LEU A 456 2.51 0.05 34.41
C LEU A 456 1.20 0.74 34.84
N ALA A 457 0.11 -0.03 34.88
CA ALA A 457 -1.12 0.41 35.49
C ALA A 457 -0.92 0.46 37.02
N LEU A 458 -0.87 1.64 37.61
CA LEU A 458 -0.79 1.78 39.05
C LEU A 458 -2.09 1.31 39.72
N ALA A 459 -1.99 0.50 40.75
CA ALA A 459 -3.14 -0.03 41.50
C ALA A 459 -3.96 1.09 42.23
N THR A 460 -3.39 2.26 42.40
CA THR A 460 -4.03 3.46 42.96
C THR A 460 -3.71 4.67 42.09
N PRO A 461 -4.70 5.48 41.67
CA PRO A 461 -4.43 6.73 40.97
C PRO A 461 -3.66 7.66 41.96
N ALA A 462 -2.35 7.68 41.86
CA ALA A 462 -1.57 8.69 42.52
C ALA A 462 -1.89 10.05 41.89
N LEU A 463 -2.09 11.08 42.67
CA LEU A 463 -2.28 12.48 42.25
C LEU A 463 -1.01 13.11 41.64
N THR A 464 -0.03 12.32 41.27
CA THR A 464 1.23 12.70 40.62
C THR A 464 1.12 12.51 39.12
N PHE A 465 1.77 13.36 38.35
CA PHE A 465 1.87 13.35 36.89
C PHE A 465 1.90 11.93 36.34
N ALA A 466 1.07 11.65 35.31
CA ALA A 466 1.01 10.32 34.68
C ALA A 466 2.43 9.88 34.29
N GLU A 467 2.83 8.67 34.66
CA GLU A 467 4.12 8.12 34.23
C GLU A 467 4.22 8.14 32.70
N PRO A 468 5.37 8.54 32.14
CA PRO A 468 5.57 8.51 30.69
C PRO A 468 5.51 7.07 30.17
N TYR A 469 5.07 6.91 28.95
CA TYR A 469 5.27 5.67 28.21
C TYR A 469 6.77 5.47 27.96
N GLN A 470 7.24 4.24 28.07
CA GLN A 470 8.64 3.89 27.80
C GLN A 470 8.70 2.85 26.67
N ALA A 471 9.64 3.05 25.75
CA ALA A 471 9.94 2.06 24.73
C ALA A 471 10.60 0.82 25.37
N VAL A 472 9.97 -0.35 25.25
CA VAL A 472 10.41 -1.61 25.83
C VAL A 472 10.30 -2.76 24.84
N ASN A 473 11.10 -3.79 25.04
CA ASN A 473 10.90 -5.06 24.35
C ASN A 473 9.90 -5.93 25.15
N ILE A 474 8.68 -6.10 24.61
CA ILE A 474 7.71 -7.05 25.16
C ILE A 474 8.10 -8.46 24.74
N GLN A 475 8.27 -9.35 25.68
CA GLN A 475 8.58 -10.74 25.40
C GLN A 475 7.32 -11.54 25.06
N ASN A 476 7.36 -12.33 23.98
CA ASN A 476 6.35 -13.33 23.63
C ASN A 476 4.94 -12.77 23.32
N LEU A 477 4.80 -12.04 22.24
CA LEU A 477 3.50 -11.75 21.64
C LEU A 477 3.14 -12.80 20.59
N SER A 478 1.94 -13.41 20.69
CA SER A 478 1.44 -14.36 19.70
C SER A 478 0.15 -13.85 19.08
N ILE A 479 0.11 -13.79 17.75
CA ILE A 479 -1.07 -13.41 16.98
C ILE A 479 -1.51 -14.62 16.16
N THR A 480 -2.80 -14.98 16.21
CA THR A 480 -3.38 -16.06 15.42
C THR A 480 -4.59 -15.54 14.69
N GLY A 481 -4.80 -15.95 13.44
CA GLY A 481 -5.93 -15.46 12.68
C GLY A 481 -6.22 -16.27 11.43
N ALA A 482 -7.24 -15.79 10.72
CA ALA A 482 -7.64 -16.33 9.43
C ALA A 482 -8.14 -15.22 8.52
N GLU A 483 -7.95 -15.41 7.24
CA GLU A 483 -8.44 -14.54 6.18
C GLU A 483 -9.07 -15.37 5.07
N ALA A 484 -10.09 -14.82 4.42
CA ALA A 484 -10.73 -15.42 3.27
C ALA A 484 -11.19 -14.35 2.29
N THR A 485 -11.02 -14.61 1.00
CA THR A 485 -11.51 -13.74 -0.07
C THR A 485 -12.23 -14.57 -1.13
N ALA A 486 -13.45 -14.17 -1.46
CA ALA A 486 -14.22 -14.72 -2.57
C ALA A 486 -14.45 -13.61 -3.61
N ARG A 487 -14.08 -13.87 -4.86
CA ARG A 487 -14.36 -13.00 -6.00
C ARG A 487 -15.26 -13.74 -6.99
N LEU A 488 -16.42 -13.17 -7.25
CA LEU A 488 -17.40 -13.74 -8.17
C LEU A 488 -17.65 -12.80 -9.33
N ARG A 489 -17.33 -13.25 -10.54
CA ARG A 489 -17.66 -12.56 -11.79
C ARG A 489 -19.11 -12.92 -12.17
N LEU A 490 -20.02 -11.95 -12.00
CA LEU A 490 -21.43 -12.13 -12.35
C LEU A 490 -21.60 -12.13 -13.89
N THR A 491 -20.98 -11.16 -14.55
CA THR A 491 -20.92 -11.00 -16.01
C THR A 491 -19.50 -10.62 -16.43
N THR A 492 -19.27 -10.39 -17.72
CA THR A 492 -17.98 -9.85 -18.21
C THR A 492 -17.61 -8.50 -17.61
N ASN A 493 -18.60 -7.72 -17.17
CA ASN A 493 -18.43 -6.33 -16.73
C ASN A 493 -18.90 -6.12 -15.28
N GLN A 494 -19.16 -7.18 -14.52
CA GLN A 494 -19.63 -7.06 -13.13
C GLN A 494 -18.94 -8.09 -12.25
N GLN A 495 -18.44 -7.63 -11.10
CA GLN A 495 -17.76 -8.45 -10.11
C GLN A 495 -18.27 -8.14 -8.71
N LEU A 496 -18.44 -9.17 -7.91
CA LEU A 496 -18.60 -9.10 -6.47
C LEU A 496 -17.33 -9.58 -5.80
N GLN A 497 -16.97 -8.92 -4.71
CA GLN A 497 -15.92 -9.37 -3.80
C GLN A 497 -16.47 -9.39 -2.39
N PHE A 498 -16.16 -10.47 -1.70
CA PHE A 498 -16.28 -10.58 -0.26
C PHE A 498 -14.93 -10.94 0.30
N SER A 499 -14.46 -10.22 1.31
CA SER A 499 -13.23 -10.53 2.02
C SER A 499 -13.44 -10.38 3.51
N TYR A 500 -12.81 -11.24 4.28
CA TYR A 500 -12.88 -11.23 5.74
C TYR A 500 -11.55 -11.58 6.34
N THR A 501 -11.14 -10.83 7.36
CA THR A 501 -9.96 -11.09 8.16
C THR A 501 -10.31 -11.04 9.64
N ALA A 502 -9.86 -12.02 10.38
CA ALA A 502 -9.91 -12.02 11.84
C ALA A 502 -8.52 -12.29 12.41
N ALA A 503 -8.11 -11.51 13.40
CA ALA A 503 -6.86 -11.66 14.12
C ALA A 503 -7.11 -11.59 15.63
N HIS A 504 -6.37 -12.38 16.38
CA HIS A 504 -6.43 -12.41 17.83
C HIS A 504 -5.00 -12.47 18.40
N ALA A 505 -4.61 -11.44 19.13
CA ALA A 505 -3.39 -11.43 19.91
C ALA A 505 -3.63 -12.00 21.32
N ALA A 506 -2.64 -12.66 21.87
CA ALA A 506 -2.67 -13.05 23.28
C ALA A 506 -2.83 -11.81 24.17
N SER A 507 -3.52 -11.94 25.30
CA SER A 507 -3.76 -10.82 26.22
C SER A 507 -2.44 -10.20 26.70
N PRO A 508 -2.40 -8.88 26.90
CA PRO A 508 -1.23 -8.22 27.48
C PRO A 508 -0.93 -8.77 28.89
N PRO A 509 0.33 -8.66 29.34
CA PRO A 509 0.67 -8.95 30.74
C PRO A 509 -0.21 -8.16 31.69
N PRO A 510 -0.58 -8.73 32.86
CA PRO A 510 -1.34 -8.00 33.87
C PRO A 510 -0.63 -6.68 34.26
N ASN A 511 -1.40 -5.62 34.36
CA ASN A 511 -0.93 -4.28 34.71
C ASN A 511 -0.02 -3.59 33.67
N LEU A 512 0.11 -4.10 32.45
CA LEU A 512 0.78 -3.41 31.35
C LEU A 512 -0.24 -2.65 30.50
N ILE A 513 -0.06 -1.34 30.37
CA ILE A 513 -0.77 -0.51 29.42
C ILE A 513 0.14 -0.36 28.19
N SER A 514 -0.28 -0.94 27.08
CA SER A 514 0.39 -0.90 25.78
C SER A 514 -0.24 0.21 24.92
N GLU A 515 0.56 0.88 24.14
CA GLU A 515 0.08 1.94 23.25
C GLU A 515 -0.31 1.38 21.88
N TYR A 516 0.53 0.51 21.30
CA TYR A 516 0.36 0.06 19.91
C TYR A 516 0.13 -1.45 19.75
N ALA A 517 0.88 -2.30 20.44
CA ALA A 517 0.94 -3.74 20.17
C ALA A 517 -0.41 -4.48 20.29
N TYR A 518 -1.35 -3.94 21.04
CA TYR A 518 -2.68 -4.53 21.24
C TYR A 518 -3.82 -3.70 20.64
N ASN A 519 -3.51 -2.65 19.88
CA ASN A 519 -4.50 -1.82 19.19
C ASN A 519 -4.54 -2.15 17.68
N TYR A 520 -5.32 -3.14 17.29
CA TYR A 520 -5.45 -3.59 15.91
C TYR A 520 -6.91 -3.87 15.53
N ALA A 521 -7.20 -4.01 14.24
CA ALA A 521 -8.50 -4.49 13.77
C ALA A 521 -8.61 -5.99 14.05
N ALA A 522 -9.44 -6.35 15.07
CA ALA A 522 -9.68 -7.73 15.44
C ALA A 522 -10.51 -8.49 14.39
N GLN A 523 -11.42 -7.77 13.74
CA GLN A 523 -12.21 -8.29 12.61
C GLN A 523 -12.40 -7.19 11.58
N ASN A 524 -12.29 -7.55 10.31
CA ASN A 524 -12.53 -6.66 9.19
C ASN A 524 -13.24 -7.42 8.07
N ALA A 525 -14.41 -6.95 7.63
CA ALA A 525 -15.19 -7.53 6.55
C ALA A 525 -15.39 -6.50 5.45
N LEU A 526 -15.10 -6.90 4.21
CA LEU A 526 -15.29 -6.09 3.01
C LEU A 526 -16.34 -6.76 2.11
N PHE A 527 -17.35 -5.99 1.70
CA PHE A 527 -18.28 -6.31 0.62
C PHE A 527 -18.13 -5.27 -0.47
N ALA A 528 -17.76 -5.68 -1.67
CA ALA A 528 -17.62 -4.75 -2.79
C ALA A 528 -18.32 -5.27 -4.03
N TRP A 529 -18.90 -4.36 -4.79
CA TRP A 529 -19.40 -4.60 -6.14
C TRP A 529 -18.83 -3.57 -7.07
N SER A 530 -18.39 -4.02 -8.24
CA SER A 530 -17.91 -3.16 -9.32
C SER A 530 -18.57 -3.58 -10.63
N GLY A 531 -18.98 -2.61 -11.43
CA GLY A 531 -19.56 -2.96 -12.71
C GLY A 531 -19.97 -1.78 -13.57
N THR A 532 -20.23 -2.09 -14.86
CA THR A 532 -20.86 -1.14 -15.77
C THR A 532 -22.37 -1.22 -15.60
N LEU A 533 -23.01 -0.07 -15.47
CA LEU A 533 -24.46 0.01 -15.33
C LEU A 533 -25.17 -0.39 -16.64
N PRO A 534 -26.34 -1.07 -16.57
CA PRO A 534 -27.12 -1.39 -17.77
C PRO A 534 -27.64 -0.12 -18.44
N GLY A 535 -27.63 -0.09 -19.78
CA GLY A 535 -28.09 1.06 -20.56
C GLY A 535 -29.58 1.37 -20.54
N THR A 536 -30.35 0.59 -19.77
CA THR A 536 -31.81 0.70 -19.62
C THR A 536 -32.25 1.45 -18.36
N LEU A 537 -31.36 2.28 -17.79
CA LEU A 537 -31.73 3.08 -16.61
C LEU A 537 -32.85 4.08 -16.96
N PRO A 538 -33.89 4.19 -16.11
CA PRO A 538 -34.98 5.11 -16.33
C PRO A 538 -34.51 6.57 -16.25
N GLY A 539 -34.95 7.40 -17.20
CA GLY A 539 -34.65 8.81 -17.30
C GLY A 539 -33.78 9.16 -18.52
N ALA A 540 -34.14 10.24 -19.20
CA ALA A 540 -33.51 10.65 -20.46
C ALA A 540 -31.98 10.89 -20.35
N LEU A 541 -31.52 11.43 -19.23
CA LEU A 541 -30.09 11.70 -18.99
C LEU A 541 -29.33 10.42 -18.64
N LEU A 542 -29.88 9.55 -17.79
CA LEU A 542 -29.27 8.28 -17.37
C LEU A 542 -29.33 7.23 -18.48
N GLY A 543 -30.38 7.21 -19.31
CA GLY A 543 -30.50 6.31 -20.46
C GLY A 543 -29.49 6.63 -21.57
N ALA A 544 -29.16 7.89 -21.80
CA ALA A 544 -28.15 8.30 -22.78
C ALA A 544 -26.69 7.98 -22.34
N LEU A 545 -26.45 7.91 -21.02
CA LEU A 545 -25.14 7.68 -20.42
C LEU A 545 -24.93 6.23 -19.95
N GLY A 546 -26.00 5.45 -19.77
CA GLY A 546 -26.02 4.20 -19.04
C GLY A 546 -24.97 3.16 -19.44
N HIS A 547 -24.73 2.94 -20.72
CA HIS A 547 -23.70 2.00 -21.21
C HIS A 547 -22.25 2.45 -20.96
N GLN A 548 -22.04 3.68 -20.53
CA GLN A 548 -20.72 4.28 -20.33
C GLN A 548 -20.41 4.56 -18.88
N LEU A 549 -21.38 4.30 -17.98
CA LEU A 549 -21.22 4.53 -16.55
C LEU A 549 -20.76 3.26 -15.86
N SER A 550 -19.68 3.38 -15.11
CA SER A 550 -19.23 2.37 -14.15
C SER A 550 -19.55 2.85 -12.74
N ALA A 551 -19.99 1.90 -11.94
CA ALA A 551 -20.22 2.12 -10.53
C ALA A 551 -19.38 1.14 -9.70
N HIS A 552 -18.91 1.64 -8.58
CA HIS A 552 -18.27 0.85 -7.54
C HIS A 552 -18.94 1.16 -6.21
N THR A 553 -19.17 0.15 -5.41
CA THR A 553 -19.60 0.33 -4.01
C THR A 553 -18.86 -0.65 -3.13
N GLN A 554 -18.46 -0.17 -1.95
CA GLN A 554 -17.67 -0.90 -0.99
C GLN A 554 -18.21 -0.63 0.42
N LEU A 555 -18.51 -1.67 1.15
CA LEU A 555 -18.90 -1.62 2.56
C LEU A 555 -17.83 -2.36 3.38
N ASN A 556 -17.12 -1.61 4.20
CA ASN A 556 -16.20 -2.13 5.21
C ASN A 556 -16.89 -2.15 6.57
N ILE A 557 -16.80 -3.27 7.28
CA ILE A 557 -17.25 -3.40 8.68
C ILE A 557 -16.02 -3.74 9.49
N VAL A 558 -15.57 -2.78 10.30
CA VAL A 558 -14.33 -2.89 11.08
C VAL A 558 -14.65 -2.96 12.56
N GLN A 559 -14.13 -3.98 13.23
CA GLN A 559 -14.13 -4.09 14.69
C GLN A 559 -12.69 -4.06 15.20
N ARG A 560 -12.35 -3.01 15.91
CA ARG A 560 -11.05 -2.90 16.60
C ARG A 560 -11.10 -3.55 17.97
N THR A 561 -9.95 -3.89 18.52
CA THR A 561 -9.84 -4.34 19.91
C THR A 561 -10.46 -3.30 20.85
N GLN A 562 -11.26 -3.74 21.80
CA GLN A 562 -11.94 -2.92 22.82
C GLN A 562 -12.96 -1.89 22.27
N HIS A 563 -13.32 -1.94 20.98
CA HIS A 563 -14.30 -1.05 20.36
C HIS A 563 -15.45 -1.83 19.72
N THR A 564 -16.59 -1.17 19.59
CA THR A 564 -17.73 -1.71 18.81
C THR A 564 -17.43 -1.64 17.31
N ALA A 565 -17.99 -2.57 16.54
CA ALA A 565 -17.87 -2.55 15.09
C ALA A 565 -18.55 -1.32 14.48
N TYR A 566 -17.95 -0.76 13.44
CA TYR A 566 -18.50 0.38 12.69
C TYR A 566 -18.45 0.10 11.18
N PRO A 567 -19.50 0.52 10.44
CA PRO A 567 -19.54 0.41 8.99
C PRO A 567 -18.96 1.67 8.32
N LEU A 568 -18.24 1.48 7.22
CA LEU A 568 -17.85 2.53 6.28
C LEU A 568 -18.32 2.13 4.90
N TRP A 569 -19.22 2.90 4.34
CA TRP A 569 -19.82 2.62 3.05
C TRP A 569 -19.46 3.68 2.04
N ASP A 570 -18.76 3.28 0.98
CA ASP A 570 -18.32 4.15 -0.09
C ASP A 570 -19.03 3.80 -1.41
N VAL A 571 -19.35 4.82 -2.19
CA VAL A 571 -19.97 4.66 -3.51
C VAL A 571 -19.29 5.60 -4.49
N SER A 572 -18.92 5.09 -5.65
CA SER A 572 -18.42 5.90 -6.74
C SER A 572 -19.14 5.61 -8.06
N LEU A 573 -19.29 6.64 -8.86
CA LEU A 573 -19.88 6.60 -10.18
C LEU A 573 -18.97 7.39 -11.13
N SER A 574 -18.58 6.77 -12.26
CA SER A 574 -17.72 7.41 -13.23
C SER A 574 -18.09 7.03 -14.66
N ARG A 575 -17.78 7.90 -15.61
CA ARG A 575 -17.82 7.56 -17.03
C ARG A 575 -16.45 7.02 -17.45
N ASN A 576 -16.39 5.77 -17.93
CA ASN A 576 -15.12 5.10 -18.27
C ASN A 576 -14.74 5.23 -19.76
N THR A 577 -15.54 5.91 -20.57
CA THR A 577 -15.34 6.03 -22.02
C THR A 577 -15.34 7.48 -22.45
N GLY A 578 -14.69 7.77 -23.58
CA GLY A 578 -14.58 9.11 -24.11
C GLY A 578 -13.40 9.90 -23.55
N ARG A 579 -13.20 11.11 -24.08
CA ARG A 579 -12.09 11.99 -23.67
C ARG A 579 -12.35 12.69 -22.35
N LEU A 580 -13.60 13.02 -22.04
CA LEU A 580 -14.03 13.60 -20.77
C LEU A 580 -14.76 12.53 -19.97
N ARG A 581 -14.29 12.27 -18.77
CA ARG A 581 -14.78 11.24 -17.87
C ARG A 581 -15.18 11.87 -16.53
N PRO A 582 -16.42 12.37 -16.40
CA PRO A 582 -16.91 12.88 -15.12
C PRO A 582 -17.01 11.75 -14.09
N TYR A 583 -16.80 12.08 -12.82
CA TYR A 583 -16.94 11.18 -11.70
C TYR A 583 -17.60 11.84 -10.49
N LEU A 584 -18.21 11.01 -9.66
CA LEU A 584 -18.79 11.37 -8.37
C LEU A 584 -18.38 10.29 -7.38
N ARG A 585 -17.84 10.69 -6.23
CA ARG A 585 -17.53 9.81 -5.10
C ARG A 585 -18.26 10.29 -3.86
N VAL A 586 -18.82 9.35 -3.14
CA VAL A 586 -19.43 9.57 -1.83
C VAL A 586 -18.76 8.60 -0.87
N LEU A 587 -17.87 9.12 -0.05
CA LEU A 587 -17.17 8.38 0.98
C LEU A 587 -17.95 8.44 2.29
N ASN A 588 -17.93 7.35 3.06
CA ASN A 588 -18.69 7.22 4.30
C ASN A 588 -20.17 7.65 4.11
N LEU A 589 -20.86 7.05 3.13
CA LEU A 589 -22.28 7.34 2.81
C LEU A 589 -23.19 7.22 4.03
N SER A 590 -22.89 6.27 4.92
CA SER A 590 -23.61 6.07 6.21
C SER A 590 -23.46 7.24 7.18
N ASN A 591 -22.51 8.15 6.95
CA ASN A 591 -22.13 9.24 7.85
C ASN A 591 -21.78 8.73 9.27
N THR A 592 -21.07 7.61 9.32
CA THR A 592 -20.61 6.99 10.56
C THR A 592 -19.55 7.89 11.21
N GLY A 593 -19.74 8.24 12.49
CA GLY A 593 -18.68 8.83 13.31
C GLY A 593 -17.75 7.71 13.77
N TYR A 594 -16.48 7.78 13.47
CA TYR A 594 -15.52 6.75 13.80
C TYR A 594 -14.13 7.30 14.12
N GLN A 595 -13.34 6.46 14.76
CA GLN A 595 -11.94 6.71 15.11
C GLN A 595 -11.15 5.44 14.82
N GLU A 596 -10.00 5.57 14.17
CA GLU A 596 -9.05 4.47 13.95
C GLU A 596 -7.96 4.48 15.02
N ILE A 597 -7.68 5.67 15.55
CA ILE A 597 -6.85 5.91 16.73
C ILE A 597 -7.74 6.53 17.80
N PRO A 598 -7.67 6.07 19.06
CA PRO A 598 -8.47 6.63 20.13
C PRO A 598 -8.33 8.16 20.24
N GLN A 599 -9.45 8.87 20.37
CA GLN A 599 -9.55 10.34 20.48
C GLN A 599 -9.17 11.12 19.20
N VAL A 600 -8.83 10.46 18.10
CA VAL A 600 -8.58 11.08 16.79
C VAL A 600 -9.81 10.92 15.91
N PRO A 601 -10.72 11.90 15.86
CA PRO A 601 -11.92 11.81 15.03
C PRO A 601 -11.54 11.85 13.56
N LEU A 602 -12.29 11.09 12.74
CA LEU A 602 -12.19 11.11 11.29
C LEU A 602 -13.45 11.72 10.66
N GLN A 603 -13.31 12.12 9.42
CA GLN A 603 -14.36 12.83 8.68
C GLN A 603 -15.61 11.98 8.51
N GLY A 604 -16.78 12.63 8.59
CA GLY A 604 -18.08 12.07 8.24
C GLY A 604 -18.23 11.89 6.73
N ARG A 605 -19.48 11.91 6.26
CA ARG A 605 -19.77 11.78 4.82
C ARG A 605 -19.06 12.86 4.01
N THR A 606 -18.33 12.41 3.00
CA THR A 606 -17.58 13.28 2.06
C THR A 606 -18.09 13.07 0.65
N ILE A 607 -18.40 14.15 -0.06
CA ILE A 607 -18.85 14.13 -1.45
C ILE A 607 -17.80 14.85 -2.27
N LEU A 608 -17.31 14.19 -3.31
CA LEU A 608 -16.32 14.69 -4.25
C LEU A 608 -16.84 14.49 -5.68
N ALA A 609 -16.70 15.48 -6.51
CA ALA A 609 -17.08 15.41 -7.92
C ALA A 609 -16.03 16.09 -8.79
N GLY A 610 -15.79 15.53 -9.95
CA GLY A 610 -14.77 16.04 -10.86
C GLY A 610 -14.89 15.50 -12.27
N THR A 611 -13.90 15.79 -13.06
CA THR A 611 -13.77 15.24 -14.42
C THR A 611 -12.34 14.93 -14.73
N GLU A 612 -12.14 13.83 -15.45
CA GLU A 612 -10.85 13.46 -16.03
C GLU A 612 -10.89 13.69 -17.54
N PHE A 613 -9.85 14.31 -18.06
CA PHE A 613 -9.53 14.37 -19.48
C PHE A 613 -8.53 13.28 -19.82
N ASN A 614 -8.86 12.42 -20.80
CA ASN A 614 -8.01 11.35 -21.26
C ASN A 614 -7.80 11.44 -22.76
N TRP A 615 -6.55 11.61 -23.16
CA TRP A 615 -6.17 11.69 -24.57
C TRP A 615 -4.95 10.82 -24.83
N SER A 616 -4.98 10.08 -25.93
CA SER A 616 -3.86 9.26 -26.36
C SER A 616 -3.72 9.29 -27.89
N ARG A 617 -2.46 9.23 -28.33
CA ARG A 617 -2.08 9.07 -29.73
C ARG A 617 -1.13 7.87 -29.82
N PRO A 618 -1.51 6.77 -30.49
CA PRO A 618 -0.63 5.62 -30.68
C PRO A 618 0.66 6.01 -31.39
N ALA A 619 1.73 5.26 -31.18
CA ALA A 619 2.92 5.33 -32.03
C ALA A 619 2.55 4.85 -33.44
N HIS A 620 3.10 5.51 -34.44
CA HIS A 620 2.94 5.12 -35.86
C HIS A 620 3.91 4.00 -36.20
#